data_c4e64b902e049a5894a7b02912944fa2
#
_entry.id   c4e64b902e049a5894a7b02912944fa2
#
_cell.length_a   1.000
_cell.length_b   1.000
_cell.length_c   1.000
_cell.angle_alpha   90.00
_cell.angle_beta   90.00
_cell.angle_gamma   90.00
#
_symmetry.space_group_name_H-M   'P 1'
#
loop_
_entity.id
_entity.type
_entity.pdbx_description
1 polymer ?
#
loop_
_entity_poly.entity_id
_entity_poly.type
_entity_poly.pdbx_seq_one_letter_code
_entity_poly.pdbx_strand_id
1 'polypeptide(L)'
;MAAHATFTYDVLVIGAGGAGLRAAIEASGAGVSVGLICKSLLGKAHTVMAEGGMAAAMAHNDDRDSWKVHFADTMRGGQYVNNWRMAELHAKEAPDRVRELEGWGAVFDRTPDGRINQRNFGGHRYPRLAHVGDRTGL
;
A
#
# COMPACT_ATOMS: atom_id res chain seq x y z
N MET A 1 -1.57 -21.46 38.79
CA MET A 1 -1.70 -20.20 38.04
C MET A 1 -0.81 -20.32 36.83
N ALA A 2 -1.30 -20.06 35.63
CA ALA A 2 -0.46 -20.05 34.43
C ALA A 2 0.56 -18.91 34.53
N ALA A 3 1.82 -19.19 34.28
CA ALA A 3 2.85 -18.15 34.22
C ALA A 3 2.58 -17.25 33.00
N HIS A 4 2.45 -15.96 33.23
CA HIS A 4 2.29 -14.98 32.15
C HIS A 4 3.68 -14.65 31.60
N ALA A 5 3.87 -14.79 30.26
CA ALA A 5 5.06 -14.31 29.60
C ALA A 5 4.95 -12.78 29.40
N THR A 6 6.01 -12.07 29.78
CA THR A 6 6.09 -10.61 29.60
C THR A 6 7.20 -10.30 28.60
N PHE A 7 6.91 -9.46 27.62
CA PHE A 7 7.85 -8.99 26.60
C PHE A 7 7.89 -7.47 26.64
N THR A 8 9.06 -6.90 26.41
CA THR A 8 9.27 -5.45 26.41
C THR A 8 9.85 -5.01 25.07
N TYR A 9 9.29 -3.95 24.50
CA TYR A 9 9.70 -3.36 23.24
C TYR A 9 9.69 -1.83 23.37
N ASP A 10 10.49 -1.14 22.55
CA ASP A 10 10.48 0.32 22.47
C ASP A 10 9.22 0.81 21.74
N VAL A 11 8.77 0.07 20.72
CA VAL A 11 7.57 0.36 19.95
C VAL A 11 6.68 -0.87 19.86
N LEU A 12 5.40 -0.69 20.16
CA LEU A 12 4.39 -1.73 20.00
C LEU A 12 3.41 -1.36 18.91
N VAL A 13 3.38 -2.14 17.81
CA VAL A 13 2.44 -1.98 16.70
C VAL A 13 1.28 -2.94 16.89
N ILE A 14 0.06 -2.42 16.91
CA ILE A 14 -1.17 -3.22 17.04
C ILE A 14 -1.86 -3.30 15.68
N GLY A 15 -1.81 -4.48 15.08
CA GLY A 15 -2.37 -4.79 13.77
C GLY A 15 -1.30 -5.06 12.72
N ALA A 16 -1.38 -6.21 12.05
CA ALA A 16 -0.41 -6.68 11.05
C ALA A 16 -0.98 -6.62 9.62
N GLY A 17 -1.80 -5.62 9.32
CA GLY A 17 -2.16 -5.25 7.94
C GLY A 17 -1.06 -4.40 7.31
N GLY A 18 -1.23 -3.98 6.05
CA GLY A 18 -0.22 -3.22 5.31
C GLY A 18 0.32 -1.99 6.06
N ALA A 19 -0.56 -1.22 6.72
CA ALA A 19 -0.16 -0.05 7.50
C ALA A 19 0.71 -0.43 8.72
N GLY A 20 0.32 -1.47 9.46
CA GLY A 20 1.07 -1.92 10.63
C GLY A 20 2.41 -2.52 10.25
N LEU A 21 2.48 -3.32 9.18
CA LEU A 21 3.72 -3.84 8.65
C LEU A 21 4.67 -2.71 8.23
N ARG A 22 4.17 -1.70 7.51
CA ARG A 22 4.97 -0.54 7.10
C ARG A 22 5.50 0.25 8.29
N ALA A 23 4.67 0.46 9.32
CA ALA A 23 5.07 1.12 10.57
C ALA A 23 6.15 0.33 11.31
N ALA A 24 6.01 -1.00 11.38
CA ALA A 24 6.99 -1.87 12.03
C ALA A 24 8.33 -1.86 11.30
N ILE A 25 8.32 -1.89 9.96
CA ILE A 25 9.53 -1.80 9.11
C ILE A 25 10.25 -0.48 9.36
N GLU A 26 9.51 0.64 9.36
CA GLU A 26 10.10 1.97 9.59
C GLU A 26 10.73 2.10 10.98
N ALA A 27 10.00 1.68 12.02
CA ALA A 27 10.50 1.71 13.38
C ALA A 27 11.73 0.81 13.57
N SER A 28 11.72 -0.40 12.99
CA SER A 28 12.87 -1.31 13.01
C SER A 28 14.06 -0.72 12.26
N GLY A 29 13.84 -0.09 11.12
CA GLY A 29 14.87 0.62 10.35
C GLY A 29 15.50 1.79 11.10
N ALA A 30 14.77 2.40 12.04
CA ALA A 30 15.29 3.41 12.95
C ALA A 30 16.10 2.85 14.13
N GLY A 31 16.30 1.53 14.19
CA GLY A 31 17.15 0.87 15.18
C GLY A 31 16.52 0.60 16.54
N VAL A 32 15.19 0.73 16.66
CA VAL A 32 14.46 0.43 17.90
C VAL A 32 13.88 -0.99 17.88
N SER A 33 13.68 -1.58 19.07
CA SER A 33 13.02 -2.88 19.21
C SER A 33 11.53 -2.75 18.96
N VAL A 34 10.96 -3.63 18.13
CA VAL A 34 9.55 -3.54 17.70
C VAL A 34 8.80 -4.83 18.02
N GLY A 35 7.70 -4.70 18.75
CA GLY A 35 6.71 -5.76 18.92
C GLY A 35 5.53 -5.53 17.96
N LEU A 36 5.13 -6.57 17.22
CA LEU A 36 3.95 -6.54 16.36
C LEU A 36 2.90 -7.51 16.88
N ILE A 37 1.72 -6.99 17.25
CA ILE A 37 0.60 -7.79 17.73
C ILE A 37 -0.46 -7.88 16.65
N CYS A 38 -0.93 -9.08 16.36
CA CYS A 38 -2.04 -9.30 15.45
C CYS A 38 -3.11 -10.23 16.05
N LYS A 39 -4.33 -10.06 15.60
CA LYS A 39 -5.48 -10.86 16.05
C LYS A 39 -5.38 -12.32 15.64
N SER A 40 -4.72 -12.60 14.52
CA SER A 40 -4.54 -13.93 13.95
C SER A 40 -3.08 -14.13 13.53
N LEU A 41 -2.79 -15.14 12.75
CA LEU A 41 -1.45 -15.38 12.21
C LEU A 41 -0.96 -14.20 11.34
N LEU A 42 0.34 -13.94 11.37
CA LEU A 42 0.98 -13.01 10.45
C LEU A 42 0.65 -13.37 9.00
N GLY A 43 0.39 -12.38 8.16
CA GLY A 43 -0.04 -12.61 6.78
C GLY A 43 -1.52 -13.02 6.63
N LYS A 44 -2.34 -12.92 7.68
CA LYS A 44 -3.79 -13.18 7.64
C LYS A 44 -4.63 -11.93 7.92
N ALA A 45 -4.04 -10.76 7.88
CA ALA A 45 -4.77 -9.50 7.96
C ALA A 45 -5.57 -9.24 6.68
N HIS A 46 -6.53 -8.31 6.75
CA HIS A 46 -7.45 -8.04 5.64
C HIS A 46 -6.74 -7.58 4.35
N THR A 47 -5.57 -6.98 4.46
CA THR A 47 -4.75 -6.54 3.30
C THR A 47 -4.48 -7.66 2.30
N VAL A 48 -4.26 -8.91 2.76
CA VAL A 48 -3.98 -10.06 1.87
C VAL A 48 -5.15 -10.43 0.97
N MET A 49 -6.35 -9.94 1.28
CA MET A 49 -7.55 -10.15 0.48
C MET A 49 -7.72 -9.12 -0.64
N ALA A 50 -6.80 -8.15 -0.76
CA ALA A 50 -6.87 -7.14 -1.81
C ALA A 50 -6.46 -7.73 -3.16
N GLU A 51 -7.40 -7.76 -4.09
CA GLU A 51 -7.23 -8.35 -5.43
C GLU A 51 -6.92 -7.28 -6.48
N GLY A 52 -7.52 -6.11 -6.36
CA GLY A 52 -7.58 -5.07 -7.39
C GLY A 52 -6.24 -4.49 -7.83
N GLY A 53 -5.33 -4.31 -6.92
CA GLY A 53 -4.06 -3.64 -7.16
C GLY A 53 -3.87 -2.40 -6.30
N MET A 54 -2.71 -1.76 -6.46
CA MET A 54 -2.34 -0.51 -5.79
C MET A 54 -2.48 0.66 -6.74
N ALA A 55 -3.30 1.64 -6.37
CA ALA A 55 -3.49 2.85 -7.17
C ALA A 55 -2.25 3.77 -7.06
N ALA A 56 -1.52 3.94 -8.15
CA ALA A 56 -0.35 4.81 -8.24
C ALA A 56 -0.25 5.43 -9.65
N ALA A 57 -0.21 6.74 -9.74
CA ALA A 57 -0.13 7.43 -11.03
C ALA A 57 1.31 7.38 -11.58
N MET A 58 1.70 6.26 -12.16
CA MET A 58 3.03 6.04 -12.70
C MET A 58 3.16 6.42 -14.18
N ALA A 59 2.05 6.72 -14.84
CA ALA A 59 1.98 7.05 -16.27
C ALA A 59 2.57 5.96 -17.19
N HIS A 60 2.53 4.70 -16.78
CA HIS A 60 3.11 3.61 -17.56
C HIS A 60 2.21 3.16 -18.71
N ASN A 61 0.90 3.08 -18.49
CA ASN A 61 -0.08 2.70 -19.52
C ASN A 61 -0.75 3.90 -20.19
N ASP A 62 -0.77 5.07 -19.53
CA ASP A 62 -1.32 6.31 -20.09
C ASP A 62 -0.50 7.50 -19.54
N ASP A 63 0.18 8.21 -20.42
CA ASP A 63 1.09 9.32 -20.07
C ASP A 63 0.37 10.59 -19.59
N ARG A 64 -0.95 10.65 -19.76
CA ARG A 64 -1.79 11.73 -19.23
C ARG A 64 -2.09 11.58 -17.75
N ASP A 65 -1.84 10.40 -17.16
CA ASP A 65 -2.05 10.19 -15.72
C ASP A 65 -0.97 10.90 -14.89
N SER A 66 -1.36 11.42 -13.76
CA SER A 66 -0.47 12.13 -12.85
C SER A 66 -1.03 12.10 -11.43
N TRP A 67 -0.18 12.40 -10.44
CA TRP A 67 -0.64 12.52 -9.07
C TRP A 67 -1.78 13.54 -8.90
N LYS A 68 -1.83 14.60 -9.74
CA LYS A 68 -2.91 15.59 -9.70
C LYS A 68 -4.25 14.99 -10.16
N VAL A 69 -4.22 14.16 -11.20
CA VAL A 69 -5.40 13.45 -11.67
C VAL A 69 -5.82 12.41 -10.64
N HIS A 70 -4.87 11.68 -10.05
CA HIS A 70 -5.13 10.72 -8.98
C HIS A 70 -5.77 11.40 -7.77
N PHE A 71 -5.23 12.53 -7.32
CA PHE A 71 -5.80 13.33 -6.24
C PHE A 71 -7.25 13.78 -6.55
N ALA A 72 -7.47 14.33 -7.75
CA ALA A 72 -8.80 14.78 -8.16
C ALA A 72 -9.83 13.64 -8.21
N ASP A 73 -9.42 12.47 -8.72
CA ASP A 73 -10.26 11.26 -8.73
C ASP A 73 -10.57 10.77 -7.31
N THR A 74 -9.58 10.78 -6.41
CA THR A 74 -9.73 10.42 -4.99
C THR A 74 -10.72 11.35 -4.29
N MET A 75 -10.57 12.66 -4.48
CA MET A 75 -11.49 13.65 -3.89
C MET A 75 -12.92 13.49 -4.41
N ARG A 76 -13.08 13.30 -5.71
CA ARG A 76 -14.39 13.07 -6.33
C ARG A 76 -15.01 11.75 -5.85
N GLY A 77 -14.23 10.66 -5.81
CA GLY A 77 -14.70 9.35 -5.33
C GLY A 77 -15.16 9.38 -3.88
N GLY A 78 -14.48 10.16 -3.04
CA GLY A 78 -14.87 10.40 -1.65
C GLY A 78 -15.93 11.49 -1.46
N GLN A 79 -16.60 11.96 -2.55
CA GLN A 79 -17.64 13.01 -2.50
C GLN A 79 -17.16 14.30 -1.78
N TYR A 80 -15.86 14.58 -1.83
CA TYR A 80 -15.19 15.73 -1.21
C TYR A 80 -15.27 15.78 0.33
N VAL A 81 -15.66 14.68 0.99
CA VAL A 81 -15.62 14.58 2.47
C VAL A 81 -14.32 14.03 3.00
N ASN A 82 -13.39 13.65 2.13
CA ASN A 82 -12.06 13.17 2.50
C ASN A 82 -11.21 14.28 3.16
N ASN A 83 -10.24 13.84 3.98
CA ASN A 83 -9.14 14.72 4.36
C ASN A 83 -8.26 14.96 3.10
N TRP A 84 -8.37 16.15 2.52
CA TRP A 84 -7.69 16.49 1.27
C TRP A 84 -6.16 16.42 1.37
N ARG A 85 -5.59 16.76 2.55
CA ARG A 85 -4.13 16.70 2.77
C ARG A 85 -3.63 15.26 2.71
N MET A 86 -4.37 14.33 3.30
CA MET A 86 -4.04 12.90 3.24
C MET A 86 -4.24 12.34 1.83
N ALA A 87 -5.27 12.77 1.12
CA ALA A 87 -5.50 12.37 -0.27
C ALA A 87 -4.39 12.89 -1.21
N GLU A 88 -3.92 14.11 -1.00
CA GLU A 88 -2.80 14.69 -1.74
C GLU A 88 -1.50 13.94 -1.48
N LEU A 89 -1.17 13.71 -0.20
CA LEU A 89 0.01 12.95 0.20
C LEU A 89 0.01 11.57 -0.40
N HIS A 90 -1.11 10.85 -0.27
CA HIS A 90 -1.31 9.52 -0.86
C HIS A 90 -1.06 9.53 -2.37
N ALA A 91 -1.68 10.46 -3.10
CA ALA A 91 -1.56 10.52 -4.56
C ALA A 91 -0.12 10.83 -5.01
N LYS A 92 0.61 11.67 -4.27
CA LYS A 92 2.00 12.04 -4.56
C LYS A 92 2.97 10.89 -4.28
N GLU A 93 2.80 10.20 -3.16
CA GLU A 93 3.76 9.18 -2.70
C GLU A 93 3.49 7.79 -3.26
N ALA A 94 2.28 7.49 -3.74
CA ALA A 94 1.91 6.16 -4.20
C ALA A 94 2.89 5.56 -5.23
N PRO A 95 3.41 6.29 -6.23
CA PRO A 95 4.39 5.75 -7.16
C PRO A 95 5.67 5.26 -6.47
N ASP A 96 6.15 6.00 -5.48
CA ASP A 96 7.37 5.62 -4.76
C ASP A 96 7.13 4.41 -3.85
N ARG A 97 5.93 4.29 -3.28
CA ARG A 97 5.56 3.09 -2.49
C ARG A 97 5.47 1.84 -3.37
N VAL A 98 5.00 1.95 -4.61
CA VAL A 98 5.01 0.82 -5.56
C VAL A 98 6.45 0.40 -5.88
N ARG A 99 7.35 1.36 -6.14
CA ARG A 99 8.78 1.08 -6.40
C ARG A 99 9.48 0.48 -5.18
N GLU A 100 9.15 0.95 -3.98
CA GLU A 100 9.66 0.41 -2.73
C GLU A 100 9.28 -1.06 -2.56
N LEU A 101 8.01 -1.41 -2.78
CA LEU A 101 7.54 -2.79 -2.72
C LEU A 101 8.21 -3.67 -3.79
N GLU A 102 8.40 -3.15 -4.99
CA GLU A 102 9.15 -3.83 -6.05
C GLU A 102 10.61 -4.10 -5.61
N GLY A 103 11.26 -3.11 -5.00
CA GLY A 103 12.59 -3.24 -4.42
C GLY A 103 12.65 -4.29 -3.29
N TRP A 104 11.55 -4.54 -2.60
CA TRP A 104 11.43 -5.60 -1.59
C TRP A 104 11.04 -6.96 -2.17
N GLY A 105 10.84 -7.04 -3.49
CA GLY A 105 10.59 -8.29 -4.20
C GLY A 105 9.16 -8.51 -4.68
N ALA A 106 8.28 -7.50 -4.65
CA ALA A 106 6.97 -7.60 -5.26
C ALA A 106 7.09 -7.69 -6.79
N VAL A 107 6.56 -8.75 -7.36
CA VAL A 107 6.65 -9.03 -8.81
C VAL A 107 5.38 -8.56 -9.49
N PHE A 108 5.29 -7.25 -9.75
CA PHE A 108 4.17 -6.68 -10.49
C PHE A 108 4.11 -7.15 -11.94
N ASP A 109 2.91 -7.29 -12.48
CA ASP A 109 2.69 -7.61 -13.88
C ASP A 109 3.32 -6.53 -14.77
N ARG A 110 3.84 -6.95 -15.95
CA ARG A 110 4.60 -6.08 -16.86
C ARG A 110 3.90 -5.90 -18.19
N THR A 111 4.10 -4.73 -18.75
CA THR A 111 3.84 -4.45 -20.16
C THR A 111 4.94 -5.11 -21.03
N PRO A 112 4.71 -5.30 -22.35
CA PRO A 112 5.73 -5.90 -23.23
C PRO A 112 7.06 -5.15 -23.27
N ASP A 113 7.05 -3.85 -22.98
CA ASP A 113 8.25 -2.99 -22.90
C ASP A 113 8.87 -2.95 -21.49
N GLY A 114 8.40 -3.81 -20.57
CA GLY A 114 9.00 -4.02 -19.25
C GLY A 114 8.55 -3.06 -18.16
N ARG A 115 7.66 -2.11 -18.44
CA ARG A 115 7.10 -1.22 -17.41
C ARG A 115 6.06 -1.95 -16.56
N ILE A 116 5.80 -1.50 -15.34
CA ILE A 116 4.73 -2.05 -14.51
C ILE A 116 3.40 -1.85 -15.23
N ASN A 117 2.67 -2.95 -15.45
CA ASN A 117 1.35 -2.89 -16.07
C ASN A 117 0.34 -2.33 -15.06
N GLN A 118 -0.48 -1.40 -15.54
CA GLN A 118 -1.49 -0.73 -14.74
C GLN A 118 -2.87 -0.95 -15.35
N ARG A 119 -3.80 -1.48 -14.57
CA ARG A 119 -5.17 -1.72 -15.03
C ARG A 119 -6.14 -0.64 -14.58
N ASN A 120 -7.26 -0.57 -15.28
CA ASN A 120 -8.36 0.31 -14.93
C ASN A 120 -9.10 -0.19 -13.70
N PHE A 121 -9.68 0.75 -12.97
CA PHE A 121 -10.62 0.46 -11.90
C PHE A 121 -11.70 1.56 -11.85
N GLY A 122 -12.88 1.22 -11.35
CA GLY A 122 -14.01 2.16 -11.26
C GLY A 122 -13.64 3.44 -10.50
N GLY A 123 -14.04 4.58 -11.05
CA GLY A 123 -13.76 5.90 -10.46
C GLY A 123 -12.43 6.53 -10.88
N HIS A 124 -11.50 5.77 -11.46
CA HIS A 124 -10.26 6.31 -12.00
C HIS A 124 -10.44 6.78 -13.45
N ARG A 125 -9.90 7.95 -13.77
CA ARG A 125 -9.91 8.48 -15.14
C ARG A 125 -8.97 7.70 -16.05
N TYR A 126 -7.81 7.27 -15.54
CA TYR A 126 -6.79 6.53 -16.28
C TYR A 126 -6.39 5.25 -15.56
N PRO A 127 -5.85 4.24 -16.28
CA PRO A 127 -5.30 3.04 -15.67
C PRO A 127 -4.17 3.38 -14.72
N ARG A 128 -4.29 3.01 -13.44
CA ARG A 128 -3.23 3.28 -12.45
C ARG A 128 -3.05 2.20 -11.38
N LEU A 129 -3.75 1.08 -11.48
CA LEU A 129 -3.57 0.01 -10.51
C LEU A 129 -2.40 -0.89 -10.91
N ALA A 130 -1.27 -0.73 -10.24
CA ALA A 130 -0.20 -1.71 -10.25
C ALA A 130 -0.68 -2.99 -9.56
N HIS A 131 -0.51 -4.15 -10.19
CA HIS A 131 -1.10 -5.40 -9.73
C HIS A 131 -0.20 -6.61 -9.95
N VAL A 132 -0.50 -7.69 -9.22
CA VAL A 132 0.06 -9.03 -9.40
C VAL A 132 -1.12 -9.97 -9.66
N GLY A 133 -1.55 -10.10 -10.92
CA GLY A 133 -2.80 -10.79 -11.24
C GLY A 133 -3.93 -10.31 -10.33
N ASP A 134 -4.65 -11.25 -9.72
CA ASP A 134 -5.70 -10.97 -8.73
C ASP A 134 -5.26 -11.32 -7.29
N ARG A 135 -3.98 -11.10 -6.96
CA ARG A 135 -3.40 -11.43 -5.65
C ARG A 135 -2.49 -10.33 -5.11
N THR A 136 -2.75 -9.10 -5.47
CA THR A 136 -1.85 -7.98 -5.14
C THR A 136 -1.63 -7.78 -3.63
N GLY A 137 -2.58 -8.20 -2.80
CA GLY A 137 -2.48 -8.09 -1.34
C GLY A 137 -1.63 -9.15 -0.65
N LEU A 138 -1.28 -10.22 -1.37
CA LEU A 138 -0.42 -11.29 -0.85
C LEU A 138 1.04 -10.88 -0.89
#